data_52f4c5055cb29a6c19f8b62fa369fedd
#
_entry.id   52f4c5055cb29a6c19f8b62fa369fedd
#
_cell.length_a   1.000
_cell.length_b   1.000
_cell.length_c   1.000
_cell.angle_alpha   90.00
_cell.angle_beta   90.00
_cell.angle_gamma   90.00
#
_symmetry.space_group_name_H-M   'P 1'
#
loop_
_entity.id
_entity.type
_entity.pdbx_description
1 polymer ?
#
loop_
_entity_poly.entity_id
_entity_poly.type
_entity_poly.pdbx_seq_one_letter_code
_entity_poly.pdbx_strand_id
1 'polypeptide(L)'
;MNKRIILSLCLATSFSMSAMAQHKQYEEEVAFWKERIKTLSSDEFGGRKPLTEYETKTINYIADEFQKLGLQPANNGSYFQPVREISTLARPDKNRIRVKAAKGSMDLNFPDDIVVWTHRGQKKMVVPNTDFVFVGFGINAPEYGWNDYEGIDVKGKIVIAMVNDPGFYDKDLFRGRNMTYYGRWTYKLEEAKRQGAAGALVLHNTAAASYGWNVCSTSHVNHNIALCSEDLNADALAFEGWLHEEAAKKL
;
A
#
# COMPACT_ATOMS: atom_id res chain seq x y z
N MET A 1 -50.19 -46.26 -16.35
CA MET A 1 -49.29 -45.11 -16.34
C MET A 1 -47.85 -45.62 -16.48
N ASN A 2 -47.13 -45.22 -17.53
CA ASN A 2 -45.86 -45.85 -17.91
C ASN A 2 -44.77 -45.54 -16.88
N LYS A 3 -44.03 -46.53 -16.35
CA LYS A 3 -42.92 -46.38 -15.35
C LYS A 3 -41.88 -45.36 -15.80
N ARG A 4 -41.67 -45.18 -17.12
CA ARG A 4 -40.79 -44.17 -17.70
C ARG A 4 -41.26 -42.74 -17.48
N ILE A 5 -42.59 -42.51 -17.53
CA ILE A 5 -43.20 -41.19 -17.32
C ILE A 5 -43.06 -40.78 -15.84
N ILE A 6 -43.25 -41.73 -14.91
CA ILE A 6 -43.10 -41.49 -13.47
C ILE A 6 -41.67 -41.14 -13.15
N LEU A 7 -40.69 -41.89 -13.71
CA LEU A 7 -39.26 -41.66 -13.47
C LEU A 7 -38.82 -40.27 -14.01
N SER A 8 -39.30 -39.85 -15.19
CA SER A 8 -39.01 -38.54 -15.75
C SER A 8 -39.63 -37.40 -14.96
N LEU A 9 -40.84 -37.59 -14.41
CA LEU A 9 -41.50 -36.61 -13.55
C LEU A 9 -40.75 -36.45 -12.22
N CYS A 10 -40.30 -37.52 -11.61
CA CYS A 10 -39.52 -37.52 -10.36
C CYS A 10 -38.15 -36.84 -10.55
N LEU A 11 -37.47 -37.09 -11.69
CA LEU A 11 -36.20 -36.39 -12.02
C LEU A 11 -36.41 -34.89 -12.22
N ALA A 12 -37.46 -34.49 -12.94
CA ALA A 12 -37.75 -33.08 -13.20
C ALA A 12 -38.10 -32.33 -11.91
N THR A 13 -38.87 -32.92 -11.02
CA THR A 13 -39.23 -32.31 -9.72
C THR A 13 -38.00 -32.21 -8.80
N SER A 14 -37.13 -33.23 -8.75
CA SER A 14 -35.89 -33.16 -7.95
C SER A 14 -34.95 -32.06 -8.45
N PHE A 15 -34.80 -31.90 -9.74
CA PHE A 15 -33.95 -30.84 -10.33
C PHE A 15 -34.50 -29.45 -10.04
N SER A 16 -35.84 -29.27 -10.14
CA SER A 16 -36.50 -28.02 -9.79
C SER A 16 -36.37 -27.64 -8.34
N MET A 17 -36.52 -28.62 -7.43
CA MET A 17 -36.36 -28.41 -5.99
C MET A 17 -34.91 -28.04 -5.63
N SER A 18 -33.94 -28.68 -6.26
CA SER A 18 -32.51 -28.34 -6.06
C SER A 18 -32.17 -26.93 -6.54
N ALA A 19 -32.70 -26.51 -7.70
CA ALA A 19 -32.51 -25.18 -8.23
C ALA A 19 -33.15 -24.09 -7.35
N MET A 20 -34.36 -24.37 -6.82
CA MET A 20 -35.04 -23.44 -5.89
C MET A 20 -34.29 -23.34 -4.54
N ALA A 21 -33.78 -24.45 -4.02
CA ALA A 21 -33.00 -24.45 -2.79
C ALA A 21 -31.69 -23.66 -2.96
N GLN A 22 -31.00 -23.85 -4.08
CA GLN A 22 -29.79 -23.12 -4.41
C GLN A 22 -30.02 -21.61 -4.59
N HIS A 23 -31.15 -21.23 -5.24
CA HIS A 23 -31.54 -19.84 -5.37
C HIS A 23 -31.83 -19.20 -4.01
N LYS A 24 -32.57 -19.88 -3.15
CA LYS A 24 -32.87 -19.39 -1.80
C LYS A 24 -31.60 -19.21 -0.99
N GLN A 25 -30.68 -20.17 -1.02
CA GLN A 25 -29.40 -20.06 -0.35
C GLN A 25 -28.60 -18.85 -0.84
N TYR A 26 -28.57 -18.61 -2.16
CA TYR A 26 -27.91 -17.45 -2.74
C TYR A 26 -28.51 -16.13 -2.23
N GLU A 27 -29.85 -16.02 -2.18
CA GLU A 27 -30.51 -14.82 -1.67
C GLU A 27 -30.20 -14.59 -0.18
N GLU A 28 -30.16 -15.65 0.63
CA GLU A 28 -29.79 -15.57 2.04
C GLU A 28 -28.34 -15.10 2.21
N GLU A 29 -27.40 -15.62 1.42
CA GLU A 29 -26.02 -15.19 1.40
C GLU A 29 -25.87 -13.72 0.98
N VAL A 30 -26.58 -13.30 -0.06
CA VAL A 30 -26.60 -11.90 -0.52
C VAL A 30 -27.15 -10.97 0.56
N ALA A 31 -28.23 -11.36 1.24
CA ALA A 31 -28.81 -10.58 2.34
C ALA A 31 -27.84 -10.48 3.52
N PHE A 32 -27.19 -11.58 3.86
CA PHE A 32 -26.15 -11.65 4.90
C PHE A 32 -25.02 -10.67 4.64
N TRP A 33 -24.48 -10.64 3.43
CA TRP A 33 -23.39 -9.73 3.07
C TRP A 33 -23.85 -8.27 3.00
N LYS A 34 -25.03 -8.01 2.42
CA LYS A 34 -25.58 -6.64 2.34
C LYS A 34 -25.75 -5.99 3.71
N GLU A 35 -26.25 -6.74 4.69
CA GLU A 35 -26.43 -6.24 6.05
C GLU A 35 -25.10 -5.82 6.67
N ARG A 36 -24.07 -6.67 6.56
CA ARG A 36 -22.75 -6.42 7.13
C ARG A 36 -22.03 -5.25 6.45
N ILE A 37 -22.12 -5.18 5.13
CA ILE A 37 -21.60 -4.04 4.37
C ILE A 37 -22.31 -2.75 4.80
N LYS A 38 -23.63 -2.75 4.90
CA LYS A 38 -24.42 -1.60 5.34
C LYS A 38 -24.00 -1.15 6.74
N THR A 39 -23.85 -2.08 7.67
CA THR A 39 -23.41 -1.79 9.04
C THR A 39 -22.01 -1.18 9.06
N LEU A 40 -21.03 -1.87 8.46
CA LEU A 40 -19.65 -1.44 8.46
C LEU A 40 -19.39 -0.16 7.66
N SER A 41 -20.25 0.19 6.70
CA SER A 41 -20.14 1.42 5.90
C SER A 41 -20.94 2.58 6.47
N SER A 42 -21.66 2.39 7.58
CA SER A 42 -22.43 3.47 8.22
C SER A 42 -21.52 4.51 8.85
N ASP A 43 -22.03 5.74 9.00
CA ASP A 43 -21.31 6.85 9.64
C ASP A 43 -20.93 6.54 11.09
N GLU A 44 -21.67 5.65 11.72
CA GLU A 44 -21.40 5.16 13.07
C GLU A 44 -20.05 4.47 13.22
N PHE A 45 -19.52 3.90 12.15
CA PHE A 45 -18.20 3.25 12.10
C PHE A 45 -17.07 4.20 11.64
N GLY A 46 -17.36 5.48 11.34
CA GLY A 46 -16.37 6.55 11.08
C GLY A 46 -15.28 6.19 10.07
N GLY A 47 -15.63 5.41 9.02
CA GLY A 47 -14.67 4.89 8.05
C GLY A 47 -13.73 3.81 8.59
N ARG A 48 -13.95 3.29 9.80
CA ARG A 48 -13.16 2.23 10.46
C ARG A 48 -11.68 2.59 10.61
N LYS A 49 -11.40 3.87 10.82
CA LYS A 49 -10.04 4.40 10.84
C LYS A 49 -9.22 3.77 11.97
N PRO A 50 -8.04 3.19 11.66
CA PRO A 50 -7.11 2.66 12.66
C PRO A 50 -6.68 3.71 13.71
N LEU A 51 -6.33 3.26 14.91
CA LEU A 51 -5.93 4.06 16.06
C LEU A 51 -7.00 5.07 16.52
N THR A 52 -8.29 4.76 16.30
CA THR A 52 -9.44 5.53 16.78
C THR A 52 -10.45 4.61 17.44
N GLU A 53 -11.47 5.22 18.10
CA GLU A 53 -12.62 4.47 18.64
C GLU A 53 -13.36 3.63 17.58
N TYR A 54 -13.33 4.07 16.32
CA TYR A 54 -13.95 3.37 15.20
C TYR A 54 -13.26 2.06 14.85
N GLU A 55 -11.95 1.96 15.06
CA GLU A 55 -11.23 0.69 15.00
C GLU A 55 -11.75 -0.28 16.05
N THR A 56 -11.76 0.13 17.33
CA THR A 56 -12.25 -0.69 18.44
C THR A 56 -13.67 -1.17 18.20
N LYS A 57 -14.55 -0.30 17.72
CA LYS A 57 -15.92 -0.67 17.35
C LYS A 57 -15.97 -1.69 16.23
N THR A 58 -15.13 -1.51 15.22
CA THR A 58 -15.07 -2.41 14.06
C THR A 58 -14.59 -3.81 14.44
N ILE A 59 -13.49 -3.92 15.16
CA ILE A 59 -12.93 -5.22 15.55
C ILE A 59 -13.87 -5.98 16.50
N ASN A 60 -14.54 -5.27 17.42
CA ASN A 60 -15.54 -5.88 18.29
C ASN A 60 -16.74 -6.40 17.50
N TYR A 61 -17.27 -5.62 16.56
CA TYR A 61 -18.35 -6.07 15.67
C TYR A 61 -17.96 -7.35 14.91
N ILE A 62 -16.74 -7.41 14.37
CA ILE A 62 -16.26 -8.60 13.64
C ILE A 62 -16.11 -9.79 14.58
N ALA A 63 -15.59 -9.59 15.79
CA ALA A 63 -15.48 -10.66 16.80
C ALA A 63 -16.84 -11.22 17.20
N ASP A 64 -17.84 -10.35 17.39
CA ASP A 64 -19.22 -10.76 17.70
C ASP A 64 -19.84 -11.56 16.54
N GLU A 65 -19.60 -11.17 15.30
CA GLU A 65 -20.06 -11.92 14.13
C GLU A 65 -19.39 -13.30 14.03
N PHE A 66 -18.08 -13.38 14.30
CA PHE A 66 -17.38 -14.68 14.36
C PHE A 66 -17.96 -15.59 15.44
N GLN A 67 -18.26 -15.04 16.62
CA GLN A 67 -18.88 -15.79 17.71
C GLN A 67 -20.28 -16.29 17.33
N LYS A 68 -21.12 -15.44 16.69
CA LYS A 68 -22.46 -15.83 16.20
C LYS A 68 -22.39 -16.96 15.17
N LEU A 69 -21.34 -17.00 14.36
CA LEU A 69 -21.09 -18.08 13.38
C LEU A 69 -20.52 -19.34 14.01
N GLY A 70 -20.26 -19.36 15.32
CA GLY A 70 -19.69 -20.50 16.03
C GLY A 70 -18.19 -20.71 15.82
N LEU A 71 -17.50 -19.74 15.22
CA LEU A 71 -16.05 -19.80 15.07
C LEU A 71 -15.37 -19.73 16.45
N GLN A 72 -14.34 -20.53 16.64
CA GLN A 72 -13.57 -20.49 17.88
C GLN A 72 -12.43 -19.48 17.79
N PRO A 73 -12.12 -18.76 18.89
CA PRO A 73 -11.01 -17.83 18.92
C PRO A 73 -9.67 -18.56 18.77
N ALA A 74 -8.85 -18.16 17.79
CA ALA A 74 -7.64 -18.88 17.41
C ALA A 74 -6.37 -18.39 18.13
N ASN A 75 -6.36 -17.17 18.66
CA ASN A 75 -5.19 -16.58 19.30
C ASN A 75 -5.24 -16.75 20.83
N ASN A 76 -4.84 -17.92 21.34
CA ASN A 76 -4.82 -18.22 22.78
C ASN A 76 -6.15 -17.90 23.49
N GLY A 77 -7.29 -18.22 22.85
CA GLY A 77 -8.63 -17.93 23.38
C GLY A 77 -9.13 -16.51 23.11
N SER A 78 -8.46 -15.76 22.27
CA SER A 78 -8.85 -14.42 21.82
C SER A 78 -9.17 -14.39 20.34
N TYR A 79 -10.15 -13.58 19.92
CA TYR A 79 -10.39 -13.24 18.52
C TYR A 79 -9.42 -12.17 18.01
N PHE A 80 -8.64 -11.54 18.91
CA PHE A 80 -7.76 -10.41 18.59
C PHE A 80 -6.29 -10.82 18.60
N GLN A 81 -5.55 -10.32 17.64
CA GLN A 81 -4.09 -10.34 17.65
C GLN A 81 -3.61 -8.90 17.90
N PRO A 82 -2.96 -8.61 19.03
CA PRO A 82 -2.39 -7.30 19.27
C PRO A 82 -1.29 -6.99 18.25
N VAL A 83 -1.37 -5.80 17.65
CA VAL A 83 -0.37 -5.29 16.71
C VAL A 83 0.10 -3.94 17.23
N ARG A 84 1.42 -3.77 17.34
CA ARG A 84 2.00 -2.49 17.73
C ARG A 84 2.16 -1.62 16.50
N GLU A 85 1.53 -0.45 16.53
CA GLU A 85 1.55 0.51 15.45
C GLU A 85 2.11 1.86 15.88
N ILE A 86 2.63 2.60 14.92
CA ILE A 86 3.06 3.98 15.08
C ILE A 86 2.35 4.86 14.07
N SER A 87 1.87 6.00 14.52
CA SER A 87 1.29 7.03 13.66
C SER A 87 2.24 8.23 13.59
N THR A 88 2.70 8.56 12.39
CA THR A 88 3.61 9.68 12.14
C THR A 88 2.98 10.72 11.23
N LEU A 89 3.32 11.98 11.45
CA LEU A 89 2.92 13.10 10.60
C LEU A 89 4.16 13.92 10.25
N ALA A 90 4.68 13.71 9.05
CA ALA A 90 5.85 14.46 8.59
C ALA A 90 5.47 15.87 8.13
N ARG A 91 6.26 16.84 8.55
CA ARG A 91 6.18 18.25 8.09
C ARG A 91 7.60 18.74 7.83
N PRO A 92 7.98 18.95 6.57
CA PRO A 92 9.24 19.60 6.24
C PRO A 92 9.29 21.01 6.84
N ASP A 93 10.48 21.45 7.24
CA ASP A 93 10.65 22.82 7.73
C ASP A 93 10.23 23.82 6.65
N LYS A 94 9.39 24.79 7.03
CA LYS A 94 8.81 25.79 6.10
C LYS A 94 8.09 25.18 4.88
N ASN A 95 7.58 23.95 5.00
CA ASN A 95 6.93 23.21 3.91
C ASN A 95 7.77 23.12 2.62
N ARG A 96 9.09 22.95 2.75
CA ARG A 96 9.98 22.80 1.61
C ARG A 96 11.23 22.01 1.95
N ILE A 97 11.85 21.43 0.91
CA ILE A 97 13.17 20.82 0.98
C ILE A 97 14.08 21.59 0.02
N ARG A 98 15.18 22.14 0.54
CA ARG A 98 16.16 22.84 -0.29
C ARG A 98 17.14 21.87 -0.90
N VAL A 99 17.29 21.93 -2.21
CA VAL A 99 18.21 21.12 -2.99
C VAL A 99 19.23 22.04 -3.67
N LYS A 100 20.48 21.61 -3.67
CA LYS A 100 21.55 22.25 -4.41
C LYS A 100 21.82 21.46 -5.68
N ALA A 101 21.48 22.02 -6.82
CA ALA A 101 21.66 21.42 -8.13
C ALA A 101 22.81 22.10 -8.90
N ALA A 102 23.21 21.52 -10.03
CA ALA A 102 24.29 22.07 -10.87
C ALA A 102 24.03 23.51 -11.32
N LYS A 103 22.77 23.91 -11.51
CA LYS A 103 22.34 25.24 -11.95
C LYS A 103 22.03 26.22 -10.80
N GLY A 104 22.28 25.82 -9.55
CA GLY A 104 22.00 26.64 -8.36
C GLY A 104 21.13 25.90 -7.34
N SER A 105 20.66 26.61 -6.31
CA SER A 105 19.76 26.05 -5.31
C SER A 105 18.32 26.27 -5.70
N MET A 106 17.49 25.26 -5.46
CA MET A 106 16.03 25.33 -5.61
C MET A 106 15.31 24.78 -4.39
N ASP A 107 14.10 25.21 -4.18
CA ASP A 107 13.22 24.67 -3.16
C ASP A 107 12.20 23.73 -3.82
N LEU A 108 12.03 22.53 -3.26
CA LEU A 108 10.96 21.61 -3.56
C LEU A 108 9.85 21.88 -2.55
N ASN A 109 8.70 22.35 -3.02
CA ASN A 109 7.58 22.71 -2.16
C ASN A 109 6.75 21.50 -1.78
N PHE A 110 6.43 21.37 -0.50
CA PHE A 110 5.52 20.35 0.02
C PHE A 110 4.09 20.93 0.08
N PRO A 111 3.07 20.23 -0.44
CA PRO A 111 3.10 18.91 -1.09
C PRO A 111 3.15 18.95 -2.63
N ASP A 112 3.40 20.11 -3.26
CA ASP A 112 3.21 20.32 -4.70
C ASP A 112 4.31 19.66 -5.54
N ASP A 113 5.58 19.83 -5.13
CA ASP A 113 6.75 19.27 -5.81
C ASP A 113 7.19 17.93 -5.22
N ILE A 114 6.99 17.75 -3.91
CA ILE A 114 7.46 16.59 -3.15
C ILE A 114 6.51 16.27 -2.00
N VAL A 115 6.30 15.00 -1.74
CA VAL A 115 5.63 14.50 -0.53
C VAL A 115 6.60 13.59 0.20
N VAL A 116 6.72 13.78 1.51
CA VAL A 116 7.59 12.96 2.34
C VAL A 116 6.87 12.48 3.59
N TRP A 117 7.25 11.29 4.05
CA TRP A 117 6.83 10.72 5.33
C TRP A 117 8.00 9.97 5.96
N THR A 118 7.82 9.50 7.19
CA THR A 118 8.77 8.65 7.87
C THR A 118 8.02 7.60 8.69
N HIS A 119 8.61 6.45 8.83
CA HIS A 119 8.16 5.39 9.74
C HIS A 119 8.92 5.39 11.07
N ARG A 120 9.94 6.26 11.24
CA ARG A 120 10.67 6.39 12.51
C ARG A 120 9.87 7.12 13.56
N GLY A 121 9.84 6.59 14.79
CA GLY A 121 9.17 7.19 15.93
C GLY A 121 9.93 8.36 16.58
N GLN A 122 10.41 9.32 15.79
CA GLN A 122 11.20 10.45 16.26
C GLN A 122 10.44 11.77 16.09
N LYS A 123 10.46 12.61 17.12
CA LYS A 123 9.81 13.93 17.10
C LYS A 123 10.45 14.90 16.09
N LYS A 124 11.72 14.75 15.82
CA LYS A 124 12.48 15.56 14.86
C LYS A 124 13.49 14.69 14.16
N MET A 125 13.56 14.82 12.86
CA MET A 125 14.55 14.18 12.03
C MET A 125 15.39 15.25 11.33
N VAL A 126 16.71 15.07 11.36
CA VAL A 126 17.65 15.90 10.63
C VAL A 126 18.34 15.00 9.63
N VAL A 127 18.15 15.27 8.35
CA VAL A 127 18.96 14.66 7.29
C VAL A 127 20.10 15.63 7.04
N PRO A 128 21.35 15.21 7.30
CA PRO A 128 22.50 16.08 7.01
C PRO A 128 22.58 16.38 5.52
N ASN A 129 23.35 17.41 5.15
CA ASN A 129 23.59 17.73 3.74
C ASN A 129 24.20 16.51 3.04
N THR A 130 23.43 15.89 2.14
CA THR A 130 23.79 14.64 1.48
C THR A 130 23.34 14.66 0.02
N ASP A 131 23.95 13.81 -0.80
CA ASP A 131 23.68 13.76 -2.22
C ASP A 131 22.36 13.05 -2.55
N PHE A 132 21.69 13.52 -3.59
CA PHE A 132 20.71 12.74 -4.32
C PHE A 132 21.40 11.88 -5.38
N VAL A 133 21.01 10.60 -5.46
CA VAL A 133 21.53 9.66 -6.45
C VAL A 133 20.38 9.08 -7.23
N PHE A 134 20.33 9.35 -8.51
CA PHE A 134 19.35 8.71 -9.40
C PHE A 134 19.84 7.32 -9.82
N VAL A 135 19.02 6.30 -9.58
CA VAL A 135 19.33 4.89 -9.80
C VAL A 135 18.40 4.23 -10.81
N GLY A 136 17.96 4.94 -11.83
CA GLY A 136 17.04 4.37 -12.82
C GLY A 136 15.72 3.91 -12.19
N PHE A 137 15.37 2.64 -12.35
CA PHE A 137 14.19 2.04 -11.72
C PHE A 137 14.42 1.63 -10.27
N GLY A 138 15.65 1.65 -9.77
CA GLY A 138 15.98 1.22 -8.40
C GLY A 138 15.67 -0.26 -8.16
N ILE A 139 15.99 -1.10 -9.12
CA ILE A 139 15.70 -2.54 -9.12
C ILE A 139 17.00 -3.34 -9.02
N ASN A 140 16.98 -4.35 -8.16
CA ASN A 140 17.95 -5.43 -8.11
C ASN A 140 17.18 -6.75 -8.24
N ALA A 141 17.17 -7.30 -9.46
CA ALA A 141 16.41 -8.50 -9.86
C ALA A 141 17.32 -9.47 -10.61
N PRO A 142 18.13 -10.27 -9.91
CA PRO A 142 19.12 -11.15 -10.52
C PRO A 142 18.50 -12.18 -11.46
N GLU A 143 17.26 -12.62 -11.24
CA GLU A 143 16.55 -13.55 -12.13
C GLU A 143 16.19 -12.93 -13.49
N TYR A 144 16.18 -11.59 -13.59
CA TYR A 144 16.05 -10.85 -14.85
C TYR A 144 17.40 -10.35 -15.37
N GLY A 145 18.52 -10.66 -14.68
CA GLY A 145 19.84 -10.09 -15.00
C GLY A 145 19.89 -8.57 -14.87
N TRP A 146 19.09 -7.99 -13.96
CA TRP A 146 18.92 -6.55 -13.82
C TRP A 146 19.39 -6.06 -12.46
N ASN A 147 20.28 -5.05 -12.45
CA ASN A 147 20.74 -4.39 -11.22
C ASN A 147 21.05 -2.91 -11.48
N ASP A 148 20.13 -2.04 -11.08
CA ASP A 148 20.27 -0.58 -11.19
C ASP A 148 21.28 0.01 -10.19
N TYR A 149 21.71 -0.77 -9.21
CA TYR A 149 22.68 -0.32 -8.19
C TYR A 149 24.12 -0.75 -8.49
N GLU A 150 24.34 -1.47 -9.59
CA GLU A 150 25.68 -1.97 -9.92
C GLU A 150 26.67 -0.82 -10.13
N GLY A 151 27.74 -0.80 -9.34
CA GLY A 151 28.77 0.25 -9.40
C GLY A 151 28.35 1.60 -8.82
N ILE A 152 27.15 1.71 -8.20
CA ILE A 152 26.65 2.96 -7.61
C ILE A 152 26.68 2.85 -6.08
N ASP A 153 27.45 3.72 -5.42
CA ASP A 153 27.40 3.85 -3.96
C ASP A 153 26.27 4.78 -3.53
N VAL A 154 25.26 4.22 -2.85
CA VAL A 154 24.10 4.96 -2.29
C VAL A 154 24.09 5.01 -0.77
N LYS A 155 25.11 4.45 -0.12
CA LYS A 155 25.16 4.35 1.35
C LYS A 155 25.13 5.74 1.98
N GLY A 156 24.13 5.98 2.83
CA GLY A 156 23.92 7.26 3.51
C GLY A 156 23.43 8.39 2.60
N LYS A 157 23.13 8.11 1.33
CA LYS A 157 22.62 9.09 0.36
C LYS A 157 21.11 8.97 0.19
N ILE A 158 20.51 9.88 -0.56
CA ILE A 158 19.09 9.89 -0.91
C ILE A 158 18.93 9.30 -2.31
N VAL A 159 18.26 8.15 -2.40
CA VAL A 159 17.98 7.51 -3.67
C VAL A 159 16.78 8.17 -4.34
N ILE A 160 16.84 8.38 -5.64
CA ILE A 160 15.70 8.71 -6.52
C ILE A 160 15.54 7.55 -7.51
N ALA A 161 14.37 6.92 -7.53
CA ALA A 161 14.06 5.83 -8.44
C ALA A 161 12.74 6.08 -9.18
N MET A 162 12.66 5.69 -10.45
CA MET A 162 11.43 5.79 -11.25
C MET A 162 10.37 4.78 -10.74
N VAL A 163 9.11 5.19 -10.76
CA VAL A 163 7.98 4.28 -10.55
C VAL A 163 7.84 3.33 -11.75
N ASN A 164 7.25 2.17 -11.51
CA ASN A 164 7.12 1.06 -12.46
C ASN A 164 8.45 0.31 -12.69
N ASP A 165 8.48 -0.59 -13.66
CA ASP A 165 9.65 -1.36 -14.05
C ASP A 165 9.95 -1.17 -15.55
N PRO A 166 11.10 -1.63 -16.04
CA PRO A 166 11.49 -1.48 -17.44
C PRO A 166 10.47 -1.99 -18.45
N GLY A 167 9.68 -3.01 -18.08
CA GLY A 167 8.63 -3.57 -18.95
C GLY A 167 7.55 -2.58 -19.35
N PHE A 168 7.34 -1.52 -18.58
CA PHE A 168 6.40 -0.45 -18.96
C PHE A 168 6.85 0.30 -20.22
N TYR A 169 8.16 0.47 -20.40
CA TYR A 169 8.75 1.19 -21.51
C TYR A 169 9.19 0.26 -22.66
N ASP A 170 9.61 -0.95 -22.32
CA ASP A 170 9.99 -1.98 -23.28
C ASP A 170 9.29 -3.30 -22.96
N LYS A 171 8.36 -3.69 -23.85
CA LYS A 171 7.52 -4.89 -23.70
C LYS A 171 8.29 -6.21 -23.61
N ASP A 172 9.55 -6.22 -24.05
CA ASP A 172 10.39 -7.42 -24.07
C ASP A 172 11.20 -7.59 -22.76
N LEU A 173 11.12 -6.60 -21.86
CA LEU A 173 11.73 -6.62 -20.54
C LEU A 173 10.71 -7.03 -19.44
N PHE A 174 11.19 -7.68 -18.40
CA PHE A 174 10.40 -8.14 -17.24
C PHE A 174 9.14 -8.91 -17.68
N ARG A 175 7.95 -8.40 -17.42
CA ARG A 175 6.66 -8.96 -17.84
C ARG A 175 5.92 -8.04 -18.80
N GLY A 176 6.64 -7.24 -19.55
CA GLY A 176 6.09 -6.22 -20.42
C GLY A 176 5.23 -5.22 -19.62
N ARG A 177 4.08 -4.85 -20.15
CA ARG A 177 3.18 -3.87 -19.50
C ARG A 177 2.53 -4.35 -18.20
N ASN A 178 2.67 -5.62 -17.84
CA ASN A 178 2.17 -6.15 -16.58
C ASN A 178 3.21 -5.88 -15.49
N MET A 179 2.99 -4.81 -14.73
CA MET A 179 3.87 -4.40 -13.63
C MET A 179 4.20 -5.58 -12.72
N THR A 180 5.49 -5.82 -12.49
CA THR A 180 5.95 -6.78 -11.49
C THR A 180 5.97 -6.16 -10.10
N TYR A 181 6.31 -6.94 -9.05
CA TYR A 181 6.54 -6.36 -7.72
C TYR A 181 7.68 -5.33 -7.73
N TYR A 182 8.67 -5.53 -8.58
CA TYR A 182 9.78 -4.59 -8.77
C TYR A 182 9.33 -3.20 -9.22
N GLY A 183 8.22 -3.11 -9.96
CA GLY A 183 7.62 -1.83 -10.37
C GLY A 183 6.89 -1.07 -9.27
N ARG A 184 6.57 -1.73 -8.16
CA ARG A 184 5.84 -1.12 -7.04
C ARG A 184 6.71 -0.09 -6.32
N TRP A 185 6.10 1.04 -5.97
CA TRP A 185 6.77 2.10 -5.22
C TRP A 185 7.32 1.61 -3.87
N THR A 186 6.62 0.70 -3.21
CA THR A 186 7.06 0.07 -1.97
C THR A 186 8.38 -0.66 -2.14
N TYR A 187 8.54 -1.43 -3.25
CA TYR A 187 9.79 -2.12 -3.53
C TYR A 187 10.97 -1.15 -3.65
N LYS A 188 10.77 0.03 -4.30
CA LYS A 188 11.85 1.03 -4.44
C LYS A 188 12.39 1.50 -3.10
N LEU A 189 11.50 1.72 -2.14
CA LEU A 189 11.84 2.14 -0.78
C LEU A 189 12.55 1.00 -0.03
N GLU A 190 12.04 -0.22 -0.14
CA GLU A 190 12.63 -1.42 0.46
C GLU A 190 14.03 -1.68 -0.09
N GLU A 191 14.22 -1.59 -1.40
CA GLU A 191 15.52 -1.81 -2.01
C GLU A 191 16.52 -0.71 -1.66
N ALA A 192 16.12 0.55 -1.69
CA ALA A 192 16.97 1.65 -1.23
C ALA A 192 17.45 1.44 0.21
N LYS A 193 16.56 0.97 1.09
CA LYS A 193 16.93 0.59 2.48
C LYS A 193 17.96 -0.55 2.47
N ARG A 194 17.73 -1.63 1.69
CA ARG A 194 18.67 -2.76 1.58
C ARG A 194 20.07 -2.35 1.12
N GLN A 195 20.12 -1.35 0.23
CA GLN A 195 21.36 -0.76 -0.30
C GLN A 195 22.02 0.26 0.67
N GLY A 196 21.40 0.50 1.83
CA GLY A 196 21.94 1.38 2.88
C GLY A 196 21.73 2.87 2.65
N ALA A 197 20.78 3.26 1.81
CA ALA A 197 20.39 4.65 1.61
C ALA A 197 19.89 5.29 2.92
N ALA A 198 20.08 6.60 3.08
CA ALA A 198 19.53 7.34 4.21
C ALA A 198 18.04 7.70 4.01
N GLY A 199 17.62 7.90 2.77
CA GLY A 199 16.24 8.18 2.38
C GLY A 199 15.99 7.78 0.94
N ALA A 200 14.71 7.76 0.52
CA ALA A 200 14.35 7.42 -0.85
C ALA A 200 13.14 8.20 -1.34
N LEU A 201 13.19 8.57 -2.60
CA LEU A 201 12.13 9.26 -3.34
C LEU A 201 11.77 8.45 -4.58
N VAL A 202 10.48 8.22 -4.78
CA VAL A 202 9.98 7.62 -6.01
C VAL A 202 9.57 8.73 -6.97
N LEU A 203 10.18 8.77 -8.15
CA LEU A 203 9.83 9.72 -9.20
C LEU A 203 8.46 9.36 -9.77
N HIS A 204 7.49 10.25 -9.57
CA HIS A 204 6.14 10.06 -10.06
C HIS A 204 6.04 10.43 -11.54
N ASN A 205 5.47 9.53 -12.32
CA ASN A 205 4.96 9.77 -13.66
C ASN A 205 3.54 9.23 -13.76
N THR A 206 2.60 10.04 -14.18
CA THR A 206 1.16 9.70 -14.20
C THR A 206 0.86 8.44 -15.02
N ALA A 207 1.48 8.29 -16.19
CA ALA A 207 1.25 7.12 -17.04
C ALA A 207 1.82 5.83 -16.42
N ALA A 208 3.04 5.91 -15.89
CA ALA A 208 3.71 4.76 -15.29
C ALA A 208 3.09 4.36 -13.94
N ALA A 209 2.63 5.32 -13.15
CA ALA A 209 1.95 5.08 -11.87
C ALA A 209 0.50 4.63 -12.03
N SER A 210 -0.14 4.96 -13.17
CA SER A 210 -1.58 4.74 -13.44
C SER A 210 -2.51 5.64 -12.61
N TYR A 211 -2.00 6.70 -11.98
CA TYR A 211 -2.76 7.70 -11.23
C TYR A 211 -2.02 9.03 -11.21
N GLY A 212 -2.78 10.13 -11.04
CA GLY A 212 -2.23 11.48 -11.02
C GLY A 212 -1.50 11.83 -9.72
N TRP A 213 -0.73 12.91 -9.74
CA TRP A 213 0.00 13.44 -8.59
C TRP A 213 -0.89 13.70 -7.36
N ASN A 214 -2.15 14.09 -7.59
CA ASN A 214 -3.10 14.33 -6.51
C ASN A 214 -3.25 13.13 -5.55
N VAL A 215 -3.09 11.90 -6.03
CA VAL A 215 -3.12 10.71 -5.17
C VAL A 215 -1.94 10.72 -4.20
N CYS A 216 -0.73 11.00 -4.69
CA CYS A 216 0.46 11.11 -3.84
C CYS A 216 0.33 12.29 -2.85
N SER A 217 -0.01 13.49 -3.37
CA SER A 217 -0.05 14.71 -2.59
C SER A 217 -1.14 14.72 -1.50
N THR A 218 -2.21 13.94 -1.65
CA THR A 218 -3.28 13.84 -0.63
C THR A 218 -3.09 12.68 0.34
N SER A 219 -2.51 11.56 -0.12
CA SER A 219 -2.38 10.34 0.70
C SER A 219 -1.36 10.49 1.83
N HIS A 220 -0.28 11.26 1.62
CA HIS A 220 0.84 11.32 2.57
C HIS A 220 0.96 12.64 3.34
N VAL A 221 0.03 13.58 3.15
CA VAL A 221 -0.02 14.84 3.92
C VAL A 221 -0.68 14.70 5.28
N ASN A 222 -1.26 13.54 5.55
CA ASN A 222 -1.91 13.19 6.81
C ASN A 222 -1.06 12.20 7.62
N HIS A 223 -1.63 11.68 8.69
CA HIS A 223 -0.99 10.66 9.50
C HIS A 223 -0.74 9.38 8.70
N ASN A 224 0.51 8.93 8.71
CA ASN A 224 0.93 7.65 8.15
C ASN A 224 1.04 6.64 9.30
N ILE A 225 0.40 5.48 9.14
CA ILE A 225 0.39 4.40 10.12
C ILE A 225 1.30 3.30 9.61
N ALA A 226 2.15 2.78 10.48
CA ALA A 226 3.07 1.69 10.18
C ALA A 226 3.18 0.74 11.38
N LEU A 227 3.61 -0.48 11.11
CA LEU A 227 4.02 -1.40 12.17
C LEU A 227 5.19 -0.79 12.93
N CYS A 228 5.19 -0.98 14.24
CA CYS A 228 6.19 -0.40 15.14
C CYS A 228 7.04 -1.49 15.79
N SER A 229 8.34 -1.46 15.54
CA SER A 229 9.33 -2.28 16.25
C SER A 229 9.57 -1.78 17.69
N GLU A 230 10.31 -2.54 18.48
CA GLU A 230 10.62 -2.15 19.86
C GLU A 230 11.47 -0.87 19.95
N ASP A 231 12.35 -0.67 18.97
CA ASP A 231 13.22 0.49 18.84
C ASP A 231 12.60 1.68 18.08
N LEU A 232 11.27 1.67 17.91
CA LEU A 232 10.52 2.70 17.20
C LEU A 232 10.95 2.87 15.73
N ASN A 233 11.26 1.76 15.07
CA ASN A 233 11.69 1.71 13.67
C ASN A 233 12.97 2.53 13.39
N ALA A 234 13.93 2.50 14.31
CA ALA A 234 15.17 3.29 14.20
C ALA A 234 15.97 2.97 12.93
N ASP A 235 15.83 1.75 12.40
CA ASP A 235 16.50 1.26 11.19
C ASP A 235 15.75 1.59 9.88
N ALA A 236 14.54 2.16 9.94
CA ALA A 236 13.82 2.62 8.76
C ALA A 236 14.59 3.74 8.04
N LEU A 237 14.26 4.00 6.78
CA LEU A 237 14.78 5.18 6.08
C LEU A 237 14.45 6.47 6.88
N ALA A 238 15.35 7.45 6.86
CA ALA A 238 15.11 8.72 7.54
C ALA A 238 13.85 9.39 7.02
N PHE A 239 13.64 9.34 5.71
CA PHE A 239 12.37 9.66 5.08
C PHE A 239 12.18 8.86 3.81
N GLU A 240 10.93 8.73 3.43
CA GLU A 240 10.43 8.14 2.20
C GLU A 240 9.56 9.18 1.51
N GLY A 241 9.41 9.10 0.19
CA GLY A 241 8.57 10.09 -0.48
C GLY A 241 8.35 9.87 -1.95
N TRP A 242 7.54 10.79 -2.50
CA TRP A 242 7.33 10.94 -3.93
C TRP A 242 7.88 12.29 -4.39
N LEU A 243 8.53 12.27 -5.54
CA LEU A 243 9.00 13.46 -6.24
C LEU A 243 8.19 13.64 -7.53
N HIS A 244 7.58 14.81 -7.71
CA HIS A 244 6.83 15.12 -8.91
C HIS A 244 7.77 15.25 -10.13
N GLU A 245 7.38 14.68 -11.28
CA GLU A 245 8.26 14.66 -12.48
C GLU A 245 8.65 16.04 -12.96
N GLU A 246 7.75 17.04 -12.89
CA GLU A 246 8.07 18.40 -13.31
C GLU A 246 9.05 19.11 -12.37
N ALA A 247 9.06 18.73 -11.10
CA ALA A 247 10.06 19.19 -10.15
C ALA A 247 11.42 18.51 -10.40
N ALA A 248 11.41 17.20 -10.68
CA ALA A 248 12.62 16.45 -10.99
C ALA A 248 13.34 16.96 -12.25
N LYS A 249 12.61 17.40 -13.29
CA LYS A 249 13.20 17.99 -14.51
C LYS A 249 13.99 19.26 -14.25
N LYS A 250 13.80 19.90 -13.10
CA LYS A 250 14.51 21.12 -12.71
C LYS A 250 15.80 20.85 -11.91
N LEU A 251 15.96 19.60 -11.41
CA LEU A 251 17.15 19.13 -10.71
C LEU A 251 18.28 18.77 -11.69
#